data_4f69bb4ffcc5aa30ea2adb61fc21b91f
#
_entry.id   4f69bb4ffcc5aa30ea2adb61fc21b91f
#
_cell.length_a   1.000
_cell.length_b   1.000
_cell.length_c   1.000
_cell.angle_alpha   90.00
_cell.angle_beta   90.00
_cell.angle_gamma   90.00
#
_symmetry.space_group_name_H-M   'P 1'
#
loop_
_entity.id
_entity.type
_entity.pdbx_description
1 polymer ?
#
loop_
_entity_poly.entity_id
_entity_poly.type
_entity_poly.pdbx_seq_one_letter_code
_entity_poly.pdbx_strand_id
1 'polypeptide(L)'
;MIKMNSKDLTLLSEGQIWGNSSEPQLEVIRKYGTKAAITDLCVLTGCYLCEDTDYNIDEDRSLTGRTSWFWTRSDDDDNDVRVVSQNGTRKYGCRYMRLDAVRPALQFSVIFSQISPNRVRGYNGTEEVEYGEYPQNAADLRMQKILESEYNRGMNKTGRSYTFDSVKYNDYDTGFKPVTYDEYEYQGKKYICIKANLSFTKYKLSNGVEYRTGDYVWVEVSPVKWLIDDRTGILISKKGL
;
A
#
# COMPACT_ATOMS: atom_id res chain seq x y z
N MET A 1 21.39 -2.82 1.70
CA MET A 1 19.97 -2.51 1.45
C MET A 1 19.24 -3.85 1.39
N ILE A 2 18.31 -4.10 2.30
CA ILE A 2 17.63 -5.40 2.41
C ILE A 2 16.45 -5.35 1.44
N LYS A 3 16.47 -6.19 0.40
CA LYS A 3 15.31 -6.43 -0.45
C LYS A 3 14.26 -7.17 0.37
N MET A 4 13.06 -6.63 0.47
CA MET A 4 11.90 -7.38 0.92
C MET A 4 11.70 -8.56 -0.03
N ASN A 5 11.77 -9.79 0.49
CA ASN A 5 11.49 -10.96 -0.32
C ASN A 5 9.96 -11.13 -0.37
N SER A 6 9.38 -11.15 -1.56
CA SER A 6 7.94 -11.34 -1.74
C SER A 6 7.42 -12.66 -1.14
N LYS A 7 8.31 -13.65 -0.93
CA LYS A 7 7.96 -14.92 -0.28
C LYS A 7 7.67 -14.79 1.22
N ASP A 8 8.14 -13.71 1.85
CA ASP A 8 7.91 -13.45 3.27
C ASP A 8 6.65 -12.63 3.52
N LEU A 9 6.07 -12.07 2.45
CA LEU A 9 4.83 -11.31 2.50
C LEU A 9 3.63 -12.26 2.47
N THR A 10 2.66 -11.98 3.32
CA THR A 10 1.36 -12.68 3.34
C THR A 10 0.23 -11.67 3.51
N LEU A 11 -1.00 -12.12 3.35
CA LEU A 11 -2.18 -11.38 3.74
C LEU A 11 -2.67 -11.89 5.10
N LEU A 12 -3.40 -11.06 5.83
CA LEU A 12 -4.06 -11.50 7.05
C LEU A 12 -5.25 -12.40 6.73
N SER A 13 -5.50 -13.37 7.60
CA SER A 13 -6.73 -14.15 7.59
C SER A 13 -7.90 -13.34 8.18
N GLU A 14 -9.11 -13.79 7.92
CA GLU A 14 -10.33 -13.30 8.56
C GLU A 14 -10.25 -13.40 10.08
N GLY A 15 -9.75 -14.53 10.61
CA GLY A 15 -9.57 -14.73 12.06
C GLY A 15 -8.60 -13.73 12.67
N GLN A 16 -7.48 -13.45 12.00
CA GLN A 16 -6.52 -12.45 12.45
C GLN A 16 -7.10 -11.03 12.50
N ILE A 17 -8.06 -10.74 11.62
CA ILE A 17 -8.68 -9.40 11.51
C ILE A 17 -9.85 -9.24 12.50
N TRP A 18 -10.73 -10.21 12.60
CA TRP A 18 -11.97 -10.08 13.43
C TRP A 18 -12.07 -11.06 14.58
N GLY A 19 -11.21 -12.06 14.62
CA GLY A 19 -11.27 -13.15 15.57
C GLY A 19 -12.32 -14.21 15.22
N ASN A 20 -12.02 -15.46 15.51
CA ASN A 20 -12.95 -16.58 15.46
C ASN A 20 -12.55 -17.64 16.50
N SER A 21 -13.23 -18.80 16.51
CA SER A 21 -12.94 -19.89 17.47
C SER A 21 -11.55 -20.51 17.32
N SER A 22 -10.96 -20.42 16.13
CA SER A 22 -9.68 -21.06 15.79
C SER A 22 -8.51 -20.07 15.82
N GLU A 23 -8.77 -18.81 15.54
CA GLU A 23 -7.75 -17.78 15.39
C GLU A 23 -8.20 -16.46 16.04
N PRO A 24 -7.55 -16.03 17.13
CA PRO A 24 -7.93 -14.82 17.83
C PRO A 24 -7.54 -13.58 17.01
N GLN A 25 -8.34 -12.52 17.15
CA GLN A 25 -8.02 -11.21 16.58
C GLN A 25 -6.64 -10.75 17.04
N LEU A 26 -5.84 -10.22 16.10
CA LEU A 26 -4.55 -9.59 16.43
C LEU A 26 -4.77 -8.37 17.33
N GLU A 27 -3.92 -8.23 18.34
CA GLU A 27 -4.03 -7.12 19.28
C GLU A 27 -3.80 -5.77 18.62
N VAL A 28 -2.88 -5.72 17.67
CA VAL A 28 -2.62 -4.52 16.87
C VAL A 28 -3.84 -4.09 16.06
N ILE A 29 -4.60 -5.03 15.50
CA ILE A 29 -5.86 -4.73 14.79
C ILE A 29 -6.93 -4.25 15.77
N ARG A 30 -7.03 -4.87 16.95
CA ARG A 30 -7.97 -4.44 18.00
C ARG A 30 -7.68 -3.01 18.46
N LYS A 31 -6.41 -2.63 18.54
CA LYS A 31 -5.98 -1.30 19.01
C LYS A 31 -6.10 -0.21 17.93
N TYR A 32 -5.66 -0.50 16.71
CA TYR A 32 -5.61 0.50 15.62
C TYR A 32 -6.77 0.39 14.64
N GLY A 33 -7.63 -0.61 14.80
CA GLY A 33 -8.75 -0.87 13.91
C GLY A 33 -8.39 -1.64 12.66
N THR A 34 -9.42 -2.03 11.93
CA THR A 34 -9.32 -2.81 10.69
C THR A 34 -9.03 -1.95 9.48
N LYS A 35 -9.43 -0.67 9.51
CA LYS A 35 -9.20 0.29 8.42
C LYS A 35 -7.72 0.54 8.22
N ALA A 36 -7.33 0.87 6.98
CA ALA A 36 -6.03 1.46 6.71
C ALA A 36 -6.14 2.47 5.56
N ALA A 37 -5.36 3.54 5.63
CA ALA A 37 -5.17 4.42 4.49
C ALA A 37 -4.42 3.67 3.39
N ILE A 38 -4.64 4.05 2.13
CA ILE A 38 -3.86 3.56 0.99
C ILE A 38 -2.83 4.59 0.55
N THR A 39 -1.80 4.11 -0.14
CA THR A 39 -0.77 4.96 -0.74
C THR A 39 -1.28 5.62 -2.02
N ASP A 40 -0.64 6.71 -2.44
CA ASP A 40 -0.92 7.32 -3.74
C ASP A 40 -0.61 6.37 -4.89
N LEU A 41 0.44 5.55 -4.72
CA LEU A 41 0.76 4.52 -5.71
C LEU A 41 -0.42 3.59 -5.95
N CYS A 42 -1.07 3.12 -4.88
CA CYS A 42 -2.22 2.24 -4.97
C CYS A 42 -3.34 2.86 -5.83
N VAL A 43 -3.62 4.15 -5.59
CA VAL A 43 -4.61 4.91 -6.40
C VAL A 43 -4.14 5.05 -7.84
N LEU A 44 -2.88 5.39 -8.06
CA LEU A 44 -2.29 5.58 -9.40
C LEU A 44 -2.24 4.29 -10.22
N THR A 45 -2.24 3.12 -9.58
CA THR A 45 -2.29 1.81 -10.23
C THR A 45 -3.71 1.25 -10.39
N GLY A 46 -4.73 2.02 -10.01
CA GLY A 46 -6.13 1.68 -10.27
C GLY A 46 -6.92 1.21 -9.07
N CYS A 47 -6.36 1.21 -7.86
CA CYS A 47 -7.16 0.90 -6.67
C CYS A 47 -8.26 1.93 -6.46
N TYR A 48 -9.40 1.43 -6.04
CA TYR A 48 -10.55 2.27 -5.71
C TYR A 48 -10.25 3.07 -4.44
N LEU A 49 -10.31 4.39 -4.55
CA LEU A 49 -10.25 5.30 -3.41
C LEU A 49 -11.68 5.66 -2.99
N CYS A 50 -12.06 5.27 -1.80
CA CYS A 50 -13.31 5.70 -1.21
C CYS A 50 -13.14 7.11 -0.64
N GLU A 51 -13.80 8.09 -1.25
CA GLU A 51 -13.94 9.41 -0.67
C GLU A 51 -15.00 9.36 0.44
N ASP A 52 -14.64 9.81 1.59
CA ASP A 52 -15.46 9.75 2.79
C ASP A 52 -16.43 10.92 2.84
N THR A 53 -17.50 10.84 2.06
CA THR A 53 -18.62 11.79 2.21
C THR A 53 -19.71 11.27 3.17
N ASP A 54 -19.69 9.96 3.51
CA ASP A 54 -20.83 9.34 4.17
C ASP A 54 -20.52 8.68 5.54
N TYR A 55 -19.30 8.79 6.05
CA TYR A 55 -18.96 8.13 7.31
C TYR A 55 -18.33 9.08 8.32
N ASN A 56 -18.99 9.19 9.47
CA ASN A 56 -18.39 9.72 10.69
C ASN A 56 -17.15 8.89 11.00
N ILE A 57 -16.00 9.34 10.56
CA ILE A 57 -14.71 8.80 10.99
C ILE A 57 -14.42 9.49 12.31
N ASP A 58 -14.94 8.92 13.37
CA ASP A 58 -14.51 9.26 14.69
C ASP A 58 -13.06 8.83 14.87
N GLU A 59 -12.24 9.78 15.26
CA GLU A 59 -11.01 9.69 16.03
C GLU A 59 -9.67 9.64 15.31
N ASP A 60 -9.49 9.12 14.10
CA ASP A 60 -8.19 9.25 13.41
C ASP A 60 -8.29 10.08 12.11
N ARG A 61 -8.18 11.39 12.25
CA ARG A 61 -8.16 12.33 11.11
C ARG A 61 -7.04 12.06 10.11
N SER A 62 -6.06 11.24 10.46
CA SER A 62 -4.97 10.86 9.55
C SER A 62 -5.41 9.89 8.45
N LEU A 63 -6.55 9.22 8.63
CA LEU A 63 -7.12 8.24 7.71
C LEU A 63 -8.30 8.79 6.89
N THR A 64 -8.72 10.03 7.11
CA THR A 64 -9.88 10.62 6.44
C THR A 64 -9.71 10.64 4.93
N GLY A 65 -10.69 10.10 4.24
CA GLY A 65 -10.86 10.21 2.79
C GLY A 65 -9.88 9.42 1.93
N ARG A 66 -9.11 8.49 2.51
CA ARG A 66 -8.07 7.75 1.76
C ARG A 66 -8.03 6.27 2.09
N THR A 67 -9.19 5.66 2.23
CA THR A 67 -9.31 4.22 2.48
C THR A 67 -9.76 3.49 1.22
N SER A 68 -9.52 2.18 1.18
CA SER A 68 -10.01 1.29 0.13
C SER A 68 -10.43 -0.04 0.76
N TRP A 69 -10.87 -0.95 -0.07
CA TRP A 69 -11.06 -2.33 0.30
C TRP A 69 -9.71 -3.05 0.30
N PHE A 70 -9.55 -4.04 1.18
CA PHE A 70 -8.34 -4.83 1.28
C PHE A 70 -8.65 -6.32 1.19
N TRP A 71 -7.84 -7.02 0.41
CA TRP A 71 -7.87 -8.47 0.32
C TRP A 71 -7.44 -9.12 1.62
N THR A 72 -8.11 -10.22 1.98
CA THR A 72 -7.64 -11.18 2.98
C THR A 72 -7.17 -12.46 2.30
N ARG A 73 -6.52 -13.34 3.05
CA ARG A 73 -6.18 -14.69 2.55
C ARG A 73 -7.28 -15.72 2.80
N SER A 74 -8.41 -15.32 3.36
CA SER A 74 -9.51 -16.24 3.66
C SER A 74 -10.44 -16.34 2.47
N ASP A 75 -10.60 -17.57 2.01
CA ASP A 75 -11.56 -17.92 0.98
C ASP A 75 -12.95 -18.08 1.57
N ASP A 76 -13.96 -17.81 0.80
CA ASP A 76 -15.31 -18.27 1.01
C ASP A 76 -15.68 -19.26 -0.11
N ASP A 77 -16.75 -20.03 0.07
CA ASP A 77 -17.15 -21.04 -0.90
C ASP A 77 -17.35 -20.42 -2.31
N ASP A 78 -16.90 -21.14 -3.32
CA ASP A 78 -17.26 -21.02 -4.74
C ASP A 78 -16.80 -19.82 -5.58
N ASN A 79 -15.92 -18.96 -5.22
CA ASN A 79 -15.24 -17.90 -5.99
C ASN A 79 -15.16 -16.53 -5.29
N ASP A 80 -15.73 -16.40 -4.12
CA ASP A 80 -15.61 -15.19 -3.32
C ASP A 80 -14.45 -15.27 -2.33
N VAL A 81 -13.88 -14.14 -2.00
CA VAL A 81 -12.88 -13.99 -0.94
C VAL A 81 -13.38 -13.02 0.12
N ARG A 82 -12.92 -13.19 1.33
CA ARG A 82 -13.18 -12.21 2.37
C ARG A 82 -12.34 -10.98 2.14
N VAL A 83 -12.96 -9.82 2.27
CA VAL A 83 -12.31 -8.52 2.16
C VAL A 83 -12.69 -7.62 3.33
N VAL A 84 -11.79 -6.71 3.66
CA VAL A 84 -12.06 -5.59 4.56
C VAL A 84 -12.55 -4.43 3.72
N SER A 85 -13.75 -3.96 3.97
CA SER A 85 -14.30 -2.80 3.25
C SER A 85 -13.65 -1.49 3.70
N GLN A 86 -13.91 -0.40 2.99
CA GLN A 86 -13.39 0.93 3.30
C GLN A 86 -13.72 1.41 4.73
N ASN A 87 -14.81 0.92 5.32
CA ASN A 87 -15.20 1.24 6.69
C ASN A 87 -14.75 0.20 7.72
N GLY A 88 -13.91 -0.76 7.32
CA GLY A 88 -13.34 -1.78 8.21
C GLY A 88 -14.25 -2.96 8.48
N THR A 89 -15.42 -3.05 7.84
CA THR A 89 -16.34 -4.17 8.03
C THR A 89 -15.98 -5.35 7.14
N ARG A 90 -16.41 -6.53 7.58
CA ARG A 90 -16.31 -7.77 6.81
C ARG A 90 -17.24 -7.72 5.62
N LYS A 91 -16.73 -8.01 4.44
CA LYS A 91 -17.49 -8.12 3.19
C LYS A 91 -17.00 -9.31 2.37
N TYR A 92 -17.74 -9.60 1.32
CA TYR A 92 -17.36 -10.54 0.27
C TYR A 92 -16.88 -9.74 -0.93
N GLY A 93 -15.79 -10.15 -1.52
CA GLY A 93 -15.26 -9.59 -2.75
C GLY A 93 -15.12 -10.68 -3.79
N CYS A 94 -15.50 -10.40 -5.03
CA CYS A 94 -15.25 -11.31 -6.13
C CYS A 94 -13.75 -11.39 -6.39
N ARG A 95 -13.18 -12.59 -6.52
CA ARG A 95 -11.75 -12.83 -6.81
C ARG A 95 -11.23 -12.11 -8.05
N TYR A 96 -12.14 -11.70 -8.92
CA TYR A 96 -11.81 -10.98 -10.15
C TYR A 96 -11.84 -9.45 -9.99
N MET A 97 -12.29 -8.93 -8.84
CA MET A 97 -12.24 -7.49 -8.56
C MET A 97 -10.82 -7.09 -8.18
N ARG A 98 -10.09 -6.52 -9.13
CA ARG A 98 -8.68 -6.12 -8.97
C ARG A 98 -8.49 -4.67 -8.52
N LEU A 99 -9.56 -4.03 -8.04
CA LEU A 99 -9.54 -2.63 -7.61
C LEU A 99 -9.24 -2.47 -6.11
N ASP A 100 -9.11 -3.60 -5.40
CA ASP A 100 -8.86 -3.60 -3.98
C ASP A 100 -7.36 -3.53 -3.67
N ALA A 101 -7.03 -2.82 -2.62
CA ALA A 101 -5.66 -2.70 -2.15
C ALA A 101 -5.17 -3.97 -1.45
N VAL A 102 -3.87 -4.08 -1.29
CA VAL A 102 -3.22 -5.11 -0.48
C VAL A 102 -2.71 -4.47 0.80
N ARG A 103 -3.00 -5.08 1.94
CA ARG A 103 -2.41 -4.73 3.24
C ARG A 103 -1.50 -5.87 3.68
N PRO A 104 -0.21 -5.87 3.28
CA PRO A 104 0.69 -6.97 3.54
C PRO A 104 1.03 -7.12 5.01
N ALA A 105 1.30 -8.36 5.41
CA ALA A 105 1.81 -8.75 6.71
C ALA A 105 3.12 -9.54 6.57
N LEU A 106 3.95 -9.51 7.61
CA LEU A 106 5.23 -10.21 7.71
C LEU A 106 5.37 -10.87 9.07
N GLN A 107 6.08 -12.00 9.13
CA GLN A 107 6.48 -12.58 10.39
C GLN A 107 7.76 -11.92 10.90
N PHE A 108 7.71 -11.28 12.07
CA PHE A 108 8.82 -10.50 12.64
C PHE A 108 10.10 -11.33 12.86
N SER A 109 9.96 -12.60 13.24
CA SER A 109 11.10 -13.51 13.44
C SER A 109 11.95 -13.71 12.18
N VAL A 110 11.32 -13.67 11.01
CA VAL A 110 12.03 -13.78 9.71
C VAL A 110 12.87 -12.53 9.46
N ILE A 111 12.38 -11.38 9.89
CA ILE A 111 13.06 -10.10 9.70
C ILE A 111 14.22 -9.93 10.67
N PHE A 112 14.04 -10.34 11.93
CA PHE A 112 15.07 -10.19 12.97
C PHE A 112 16.39 -10.87 12.63
N SER A 113 16.35 -12.00 11.93
CA SER A 113 17.56 -12.70 11.47
C SER A 113 18.31 -11.95 10.37
N GLN A 114 17.65 -11.00 9.71
CA GLN A 114 18.16 -10.27 8.54
C GLN A 114 18.51 -8.81 8.82
N ILE A 115 18.00 -8.26 9.93
CA ILE A 115 18.16 -6.85 10.27
C ILE A 115 19.13 -6.70 11.46
N SER A 116 20.23 -5.94 11.25
CA SER A 116 21.01 -5.44 12.37
C SER A 116 20.11 -4.60 13.29
N PRO A 117 20.16 -4.78 14.63
CA PRO A 117 19.31 -4.07 15.58
C PRO A 117 19.27 -2.54 15.40
N ASN A 118 20.36 -1.96 14.86
CA ASN A 118 20.50 -0.53 14.62
C ASN A 118 19.73 0.00 13.41
N ARG A 119 19.07 -0.86 12.62
CA ARG A 119 18.34 -0.45 11.40
C ARG A 119 16.83 -0.40 11.57
N VAL A 120 16.31 -0.85 12.69
CA VAL A 120 14.87 -0.80 12.99
C VAL A 120 14.62 0.52 13.74
N ARG A 121 14.22 1.55 13.02
CA ARG A 121 13.79 2.81 13.64
C ARG A 121 12.46 2.59 14.36
N GLY A 122 12.33 3.16 15.55
CA GLY A 122 11.11 3.09 16.34
C GLY A 122 11.00 1.89 17.28
N TYR A 123 11.96 1.00 17.31
CA TYR A 123 11.97 -0.17 18.20
C TYR A 123 12.48 0.16 19.61
N ASN A 124 12.03 1.19 20.23
CA ASN A 124 12.29 1.46 21.66
C ASN A 124 10.97 1.43 22.43
N GLY A 125 10.26 0.30 22.35
CA GLY A 125 8.93 0.18 22.94
C GLY A 125 7.83 0.87 22.11
N THR A 126 8.12 1.26 20.85
CA THR A 126 7.10 1.73 19.91
C THR A 126 6.53 0.54 19.15
N GLU A 127 5.25 0.58 18.90
CA GLU A 127 4.52 -0.44 18.17
C GLU A 127 4.71 -0.33 16.64
N GLU A 128 5.59 0.55 16.18
CA GLU A 128 5.87 0.79 14.76
C GLU A 128 7.34 0.56 14.44
N VAL A 129 7.61 -0.04 13.28
CA VAL A 129 8.96 -0.18 12.71
C VAL A 129 8.96 0.21 11.25
N GLU A 130 10.11 0.67 10.76
CA GLU A 130 10.34 0.92 9.34
C GLU A 130 11.18 -0.22 8.75
N TYR A 131 10.66 -0.90 7.72
CA TYR A 131 11.36 -1.98 7.05
C TYR A 131 11.00 -2.05 5.57
N GLY A 132 12.04 -2.23 4.74
CA GLY A 132 11.90 -2.22 3.29
C GLY A 132 11.57 -0.83 2.75
N GLU A 133 11.75 -0.65 1.46
CA GLU A 133 11.41 0.57 0.72
C GLU A 133 10.45 0.23 -0.40
N TYR A 134 9.45 1.07 -0.58
CA TYR A 134 8.45 0.91 -1.62
C TYR A 134 7.94 2.28 -2.09
N PRO A 135 7.59 2.45 -3.36
CA PRO A 135 6.95 3.68 -3.82
C PRO A 135 5.62 3.87 -3.10
N GLN A 136 5.37 5.04 -2.51
CA GLN A 136 4.18 5.24 -1.69
C GLN A 136 3.38 6.49 -2.08
N ASN A 137 3.94 7.67 -1.84
CA ASN A 137 3.20 8.91 -1.97
C ASN A 137 3.71 9.74 -3.15
N ALA A 138 2.80 10.47 -3.81
CA ALA A 138 3.18 11.43 -4.83
C ALA A 138 4.06 12.52 -4.22
N ALA A 139 5.15 12.86 -4.89
CA ALA A 139 5.99 13.99 -4.51
C ALA A 139 5.17 15.29 -4.52
N ASP A 140 5.54 16.27 -3.69
CA ASP A 140 4.87 17.56 -3.68
C ASP A 140 4.96 18.26 -5.06
N LEU A 141 4.07 19.23 -5.30
CA LEU A 141 3.97 19.90 -6.62
C LEU A 141 5.27 20.57 -7.06
N ARG A 142 6.05 21.10 -6.13
CA ARG A 142 7.34 21.71 -6.44
C ARG A 142 8.33 20.64 -6.88
N MET A 143 8.37 19.54 -6.15
CA MET A 143 9.26 18.41 -6.47
C MET A 143 8.85 17.73 -7.78
N GLN A 144 7.55 17.59 -8.10
CA GLN A 144 7.08 17.09 -9.39
C GLN A 144 7.73 17.86 -10.56
N LYS A 145 7.71 19.20 -10.52
CA LYS A 145 8.29 20.05 -11.56
C LYS A 145 9.82 19.94 -11.64
N ILE A 146 10.48 19.83 -10.49
CA ILE A 146 11.94 19.67 -10.45
C ILE A 146 12.33 18.34 -11.07
N LEU A 147 11.68 17.24 -10.64
CA LEU A 147 11.99 15.90 -11.13
C LEU A 147 11.73 15.76 -12.64
N GLU A 148 10.65 16.36 -13.16
CA GLU A 148 10.38 16.38 -14.59
C GLU A 148 11.49 17.12 -15.36
N SER A 149 11.94 18.28 -14.84
CA SER A 149 13.06 19.03 -15.45
C SER A 149 14.37 18.24 -15.42
N GLU A 150 14.69 17.60 -14.29
CA GLU A 150 15.91 16.81 -14.13
C GLU A 150 15.86 15.51 -14.95
N TYR A 151 14.71 14.88 -15.08
CA TYR A 151 14.51 13.73 -15.95
C TYR A 151 14.85 14.06 -17.40
N ASN A 152 14.39 15.21 -17.91
CA ASN A 152 14.69 15.68 -19.24
C ASN A 152 16.17 16.05 -19.45
N ARG A 153 16.91 16.26 -18.34
CA ARG A 153 18.37 16.50 -18.35
C ARG A 153 19.20 15.25 -18.18
N GLY A 154 18.56 14.08 -18.02
CA GLY A 154 19.23 12.80 -17.90
C GLY A 154 19.47 12.36 -16.46
N MET A 155 18.43 12.36 -15.62
CA MET A 155 18.50 11.78 -14.27
C MET A 155 19.10 10.39 -14.26
N ASN A 156 19.90 10.10 -13.23
CA ASN A 156 20.53 8.80 -13.05
C ASN A 156 19.54 7.77 -12.52
N LYS A 157 19.50 6.59 -13.17
CA LYS A 157 18.79 5.42 -12.66
C LYS A 157 19.60 4.78 -11.55
N THR A 158 18.91 4.27 -10.52
CA THR A 158 19.54 3.51 -9.43
C THR A 158 19.84 2.07 -9.81
N GLY A 159 19.33 1.58 -10.94
CA GLY A 159 19.38 0.18 -11.35
C GLY A 159 18.26 -0.68 -10.73
N ARG A 160 17.36 -0.11 -9.94
CA ARG A 160 16.13 -0.78 -9.45
C ARG A 160 14.95 -0.43 -10.33
N SER A 161 13.98 -1.31 -10.34
CA SER A 161 12.70 -1.08 -11.01
C SER A 161 11.55 -1.74 -10.24
N TYR A 162 10.35 -1.26 -10.50
CA TYR A 162 9.09 -1.76 -9.92
C TYR A 162 8.14 -2.11 -11.05
N THR A 163 7.50 -3.26 -10.94
CA THR A 163 6.53 -3.72 -11.93
C THR A 163 5.15 -3.79 -11.29
N PHE A 164 4.19 -3.14 -11.92
CA PHE A 164 2.80 -3.14 -11.49
C PHE A 164 1.92 -3.62 -12.65
N ASP A 165 0.86 -4.33 -12.32
CA ASP A 165 -0.16 -4.67 -13.30
C ASP A 165 -0.95 -3.41 -13.67
N SER A 166 -1.14 -3.16 -14.96
CA SER A 166 -2.02 -2.07 -15.40
C SER A 166 -3.45 -2.56 -15.35
N VAL A 167 -4.25 -2.01 -14.43
CA VAL A 167 -5.69 -2.28 -14.41
C VAL A 167 -6.37 -1.42 -15.47
N LYS A 168 -6.97 -2.05 -16.49
CA LYS A 168 -7.94 -1.36 -17.33
C LYS A 168 -9.34 -1.55 -16.73
N TYR A 169 -9.96 -0.46 -16.35
CA TYR A 169 -11.39 -0.44 -16.02
C TYR A 169 -12.20 -0.86 -17.25
N ASN A 170 -13.04 -1.89 -17.13
CA ASN A 170 -13.91 -2.49 -18.15
C ASN A 170 -13.37 -3.62 -19.04
N ASP A 171 -12.16 -4.12 -18.83
CA ASP A 171 -11.75 -5.34 -19.53
C ASP A 171 -11.74 -6.54 -18.56
N TYR A 172 -12.88 -7.18 -18.43
CA TYR A 172 -12.99 -8.47 -17.72
C TYR A 172 -12.17 -9.60 -18.38
N ASP A 173 -11.65 -9.37 -19.60
CA ASP A 173 -11.20 -10.46 -20.44
C ASP A 173 -9.83 -10.31 -21.11
N THR A 174 -9.13 -9.19 -20.97
CA THR A 174 -7.86 -9.04 -21.65
C THR A 174 -6.72 -8.82 -20.69
N GLY A 175 -5.80 -9.78 -20.73
CA GLY A 175 -4.62 -9.88 -19.90
C GLY A 175 -3.95 -8.56 -19.52
N PHE A 176 -3.77 -8.40 -18.23
CA PHE A 176 -3.00 -7.29 -17.67
C PHE A 176 -1.61 -7.31 -18.26
N LYS A 177 -1.18 -6.20 -18.79
CA LYS A 177 0.22 -6.04 -19.18
C LYS A 177 0.94 -5.38 -18.03
N PRO A 178 1.88 -6.09 -17.39
CA PRO A 178 2.71 -5.48 -16.36
C PRO A 178 3.49 -4.32 -16.96
N VAL A 179 3.55 -3.20 -16.25
CA VAL A 179 4.35 -2.03 -16.61
C VAL A 179 5.48 -1.88 -15.61
N THR A 180 6.69 -1.78 -16.10
CA THR A 180 7.89 -1.62 -15.29
C THR A 180 8.35 -0.17 -15.31
N TYR A 181 8.60 0.36 -14.12
CA TYR A 181 9.07 1.72 -13.89
C TYR A 181 10.45 1.70 -13.24
N ASP A 182 11.40 2.41 -13.82
CA ASP A 182 12.74 2.54 -13.26
C ASP A 182 12.75 3.49 -12.07
N GLU A 183 13.61 3.18 -11.10
CA GLU A 183 13.87 4.03 -9.95
C GLU A 183 15.00 5.04 -10.28
N TYR A 184 14.79 6.28 -9.90
CA TYR A 184 15.71 7.39 -10.07
C TYR A 184 16.07 7.98 -8.71
N GLU A 185 17.30 8.49 -8.58
CA GLU A 185 17.75 9.19 -7.39
C GLU A 185 17.92 10.69 -7.68
N TYR A 186 17.40 11.51 -6.78
CA TYR A 186 17.58 12.95 -6.78
C TYR A 186 17.76 13.45 -5.35
N GLN A 187 18.89 14.12 -5.07
CA GLN A 187 19.23 14.67 -3.75
C GLN A 187 19.11 13.66 -2.59
N GLY A 188 19.56 12.41 -2.82
CA GLY A 188 19.55 11.35 -1.82
C GLY A 188 18.18 10.72 -1.55
N LYS A 189 17.15 11.11 -2.29
CA LYS A 189 15.82 10.50 -2.29
C LYS A 189 15.58 9.74 -3.59
N LYS A 190 14.72 8.75 -3.52
CA LYS A 190 14.41 7.86 -4.64
C LYS A 190 12.99 8.07 -5.11
N TYR A 191 12.78 7.97 -6.41
CA TYR A 191 11.51 8.23 -7.07
C TYR A 191 11.29 7.28 -8.23
N ILE A 192 10.03 7.02 -8.55
CA ILE A 192 9.60 6.46 -9.83
C ILE A 192 8.65 7.43 -10.52
N CYS A 193 8.66 7.46 -11.86
CA CYS A 193 7.67 8.22 -12.63
C CYS A 193 6.63 7.27 -13.19
N ILE A 194 5.43 7.28 -12.63
CA ILE A 194 4.35 6.38 -13.02
C ILE A 194 3.33 7.09 -13.91
N LYS A 195 2.83 6.40 -14.93
CA LYS A 195 1.68 6.87 -15.70
C LYS A 195 0.41 6.45 -14.98
N ALA A 196 -0.36 7.43 -14.53
CA ALA A 196 -1.59 7.22 -13.78
C ALA A 196 -2.60 6.39 -14.57
N ASN A 197 -3.16 5.37 -13.94
CA ASN A 197 -4.26 4.56 -14.42
C ASN A 197 -5.32 4.48 -13.30
N LEU A 198 -6.17 5.51 -13.23
CA LEU A 198 -7.11 5.69 -12.14
C LEU A 198 -8.39 4.91 -12.39
N SER A 199 -9.00 4.36 -11.34
CA SER A 199 -10.32 3.70 -11.41
C SER A 199 -11.44 4.67 -11.76
N PHE A 200 -11.27 5.96 -11.50
CA PHE A 200 -12.14 7.04 -11.97
C PHE A 200 -11.37 8.05 -12.80
N THR A 201 -12.10 8.99 -13.40
CA THR A 201 -11.51 9.98 -14.32
C THR A 201 -10.45 10.85 -13.69
N LYS A 202 -10.53 11.10 -12.37
CA LYS A 202 -9.58 11.93 -11.62
C LYS A 202 -9.61 11.63 -10.13
N TYR A 203 -8.48 11.88 -9.48
CA TYR A 203 -8.34 11.83 -8.02
C TYR A 203 -7.40 12.91 -7.51
N LYS A 204 -7.71 13.43 -6.33
CA LYS A 204 -6.81 14.29 -5.55
C LYS A 204 -5.89 13.42 -4.70
N LEU A 205 -4.58 13.45 -4.97
CA LEU A 205 -3.59 12.68 -4.22
C LEU A 205 -3.15 13.38 -2.92
N SER A 206 -2.26 12.72 -2.14
CA SER A 206 -1.82 13.22 -0.82
C SER A 206 -1.09 14.56 -0.90
N ASN A 207 -0.46 14.88 -2.04
CA ASN A 207 0.18 16.17 -2.31
C ASN A 207 -0.81 17.31 -2.61
N GLY A 208 -2.12 17.06 -2.55
CA GLY A 208 -3.16 18.03 -2.79
C GLY A 208 -3.44 18.34 -4.26
N VAL A 209 -2.76 17.66 -5.19
CA VAL A 209 -2.93 17.84 -6.64
C VAL A 209 -3.93 16.82 -7.19
N GLU A 210 -4.81 17.28 -8.07
CA GLU A 210 -5.74 16.42 -8.80
C GLU A 210 -5.07 15.91 -10.08
N TYR A 211 -5.07 14.60 -10.25
CA TYR A 211 -4.51 13.92 -11.43
C TYR A 211 -5.62 13.19 -12.20
N ARG A 212 -5.35 12.95 -13.48
CA ARG A 212 -6.21 12.21 -14.41
C ARG A 212 -5.49 10.97 -14.92
N THR A 213 -6.25 10.01 -15.39
CA THR A 213 -5.68 8.85 -16.10
C THR A 213 -4.86 9.33 -17.29
N GLY A 214 -3.62 8.85 -17.35
CA GLY A 214 -2.64 9.21 -18.37
C GLY A 214 -1.61 10.27 -17.94
N ASP A 215 -1.84 10.98 -16.83
CA ASP A 215 -0.84 11.90 -16.28
C ASP A 215 0.40 11.15 -15.79
N TYR A 216 1.56 11.78 -15.91
CA TYR A 216 2.80 11.26 -15.31
C TYR A 216 2.99 11.86 -13.92
N VAL A 217 3.25 10.99 -12.95
CA VAL A 217 3.35 11.36 -11.53
C VAL A 217 4.61 10.77 -10.93
N TRP A 218 5.41 11.63 -10.34
CA TRP A 218 6.57 11.21 -9.56
C TRP A 218 6.14 10.78 -8.16
N VAL A 219 6.47 9.54 -7.82
CA VAL A 219 6.14 8.90 -6.54
C VAL A 219 7.44 8.66 -5.77
N GLU A 220 7.49 9.10 -4.52
CA GLU A 220 8.64 8.91 -3.64
C GLU A 220 8.70 7.46 -3.16
N VAL A 221 9.89 6.86 -3.27
CA VAL A 221 10.22 5.56 -2.68
C VAL A 221 10.69 5.80 -1.26
N SER A 222 9.94 5.34 -0.30
CA SER A 222 10.19 5.60 1.12
C SER A 222 10.05 4.32 1.95
N PRO A 223 10.60 4.31 3.19
CA PRO A 223 10.46 3.16 4.08
C PRO A 223 9.00 2.83 4.36
N VAL A 224 8.68 1.54 4.30
CA VAL A 224 7.35 1.06 4.69
C VAL A 224 7.27 1.01 6.20
N LYS A 225 6.21 1.60 6.77
CA LYS A 225 5.90 1.55 8.20
C LYS A 225 5.03 0.35 8.51
N TRP A 226 5.40 -0.37 9.55
CA TRP A 226 4.73 -1.58 10.01
C TRP A 226 4.27 -1.40 11.45
N LEU A 227 3.07 -1.86 11.73
CA LEU A 227 2.54 -2.02 13.08
C LEU A 227 2.94 -3.40 13.58
N ILE A 228 3.35 -3.51 14.84
CA ILE A 228 3.79 -4.76 15.45
C ILE A 228 2.66 -5.31 16.32
N ASP A 229 2.30 -6.57 16.09
CA ASP A 229 1.53 -7.34 17.06
C ASP A 229 2.50 -8.09 17.99
N ASP A 230 2.70 -7.55 19.20
CA ASP A 230 3.70 -8.05 20.15
C ASP A 230 3.41 -9.49 20.60
N ARG A 231 2.16 -9.90 20.56
CA ARG A 231 1.77 -11.25 21.02
C ARG A 231 2.12 -12.32 20.01
N THR A 232 1.98 -12.04 18.73
CA THR A 232 2.20 -13.02 17.65
C THR A 232 3.50 -12.79 16.88
N GLY A 233 4.12 -11.61 17.04
CA GLY A 233 5.25 -11.21 16.23
C GLY A 233 4.90 -10.94 14.75
N ILE A 234 3.63 -10.69 14.45
CA ILE A 234 3.20 -10.32 13.09
C ILE A 234 3.34 -8.81 12.91
N LEU A 235 3.95 -8.42 11.80
CA LEU A 235 3.99 -7.05 11.32
C LEU A 235 2.91 -6.85 10.27
N ILE A 236 2.17 -5.75 10.38
CA ILE A 236 1.15 -5.37 9.41
C ILE A 236 1.50 -4.01 8.85
N SER A 237 1.47 -3.85 7.52
CA SER A 237 1.71 -2.52 6.94
C SER A 237 0.70 -1.52 7.49
N LYS A 238 1.19 -0.33 7.82
CA LYS A 238 0.34 0.77 8.33
C LYS A 238 -0.61 1.28 7.25
N LYS A 239 -0.17 1.20 5.98
CA LYS A 239 -0.95 1.59 4.80
C LYS A 239 -1.13 0.40 3.87
N GLY A 240 -2.21 0.40 3.08
CA GLY A 240 -2.35 -0.45 1.91
C GLY A 240 -1.36 -0.04 0.81
N LEU A 241 -0.76 -1.04 0.21
CA LEU A 241 0.23 -0.93 -0.86
C LEU A 241 -0.35 -1.41 -2.17
#